data_c139ff3db11ef31a99730287ec4ab33d
#
_entry.id   c139ff3db11ef31a99730287ec4ab33d
#
_cell.length_a   1.000
_cell.length_b   1.000
_cell.length_c   1.000
_cell.angle_alpha   90.00
_cell.angle_beta   90.00
_cell.angle_gamma   90.00
#
_symmetry.space_group_name_H-M   'P 1'
#
loop_
_entity.id
_entity.type
_entity.pdbx_description
1 polymer ?
#
loop_
_entity_poly.entity_id
_entity_poly.type
_entity_poly.pdbx_seq_one_letter_code
_entity_poly.pdbx_strand_id
1 'polypeptide(L)'
;MKRPRWSWWVVVTAGLLVPGCVERTARIQTDPPGALVTVNDEEVGVSPVKFHFLWYGHYDIVLRKPGYKTVKTSYHLDPPWYQYPPFDLVAETLVAGTIRDEHTLPTFVLERAEAPATDDVVQRAAELRGRALYQSP
;
A
#
# COMPACT_ATOMS: atom_id res chain seq x y z
N MET A 1 -60.26 5.02 -17.15
CA MET A 1 -59.04 5.68 -16.61
C MET A 1 -57.81 4.91 -17.08
N LYS A 2 -57.10 5.40 -18.13
CA LYS A 2 -55.90 4.79 -18.66
C LYS A 2 -54.70 5.23 -17.78
N ARG A 3 -54.13 4.32 -17.00
CA ARG A 3 -52.90 4.58 -16.25
C ARG A 3 -51.74 4.80 -17.22
N PRO A 4 -50.97 5.88 -17.11
CA PRO A 4 -49.89 6.16 -18.05
C PRO A 4 -48.79 5.11 -17.87
N ARG A 5 -48.49 4.37 -18.91
CA ARG A 5 -47.39 3.36 -19.00
C ARG A 5 -46.00 4.00 -18.87
N TRP A 6 -45.93 5.31 -18.83
CA TRP A 6 -44.69 6.08 -18.68
C TRP A 6 -44.07 5.96 -17.28
N SER A 7 -44.90 5.73 -16.23
CA SER A 7 -44.40 5.64 -14.86
C SER A 7 -43.46 4.46 -14.62
N TRP A 8 -43.59 3.37 -15.36
CA TRP A 8 -42.72 2.20 -15.24
C TRP A 8 -41.31 2.43 -15.81
N TRP A 9 -41.18 3.19 -16.88
CA TRP A 9 -39.89 3.51 -17.48
C TRP A 9 -39.04 4.41 -16.57
N VAL A 10 -39.67 5.33 -15.86
CA VAL A 10 -39.00 6.23 -14.90
C VAL A 10 -38.48 5.46 -13.69
N VAL A 11 -39.21 4.46 -13.20
CA VAL A 11 -38.79 3.61 -12.09
C VAL A 11 -37.62 2.70 -12.46
N VAL A 12 -37.64 2.12 -13.67
CA VAL A 12 -36.57 1.28 -14.17
C VAL A 12 -35.28 2.09 -14.42
N THR A 13 -35.38 3.32 -14.91
CA THR A 13 -34.22 4.19 -15.13
C THR A 13 -33.62 4.72 -13.82
N ALA A 14 -34.42 4.95 -12.80
CA ALA A 14 -33.95 5.39 -11.49
C ALA A 14 -33.21 4.27 -10.70
N GLY A 15 -33.55 2.99 -10.94
CA GLY A 15 -32.89 1.84 -10.31
C GLY A 15 -31.48 1.55 -10.83
N LEU A 16 -31.10 2.09 -12.00
CA LEU A 16 -29.80 1.86 -12.66
C LEU A 16 -28.68 2.82 -12.21
N LEU A 17 -28.97 3.76 -11.31
CA LEU A 17 -28.02 4.80 -10.89
C LEU A 17 -27.47 4.61 -9.46
N VAL A 18 -27.44 3.38 -8.96
CA VAL A 18 -26.77 3.11 -7.67
C VAL A 18 -25.28 2.88 -7.95
N PRO A 19 -24.40 3.86 -7.66
CA PRO A 19 -22.96 3.66 -7.80
C PRO A 19 -22.50 2.61 -6.79
N GLY A 20 -21.93 1.50 -7.26
CA GLY A 20 -21.20 0.57 -6.42
C GLY A 20 -19.90 1.21 -5.93
N CYS A 21 -19.61 1.14 -4.63
CA CYS A 21 -18.32 1.55 -4.10
C CYS A 21 -17.39 0.33 -4.02
N VAL A 22 -16.16 0.47 -4.53
CA VAL A 22 -15.11 -0.55 -4.37
C VAL A 22 -14.13 -0.03 -3.32
N GLU A 23 -14.00 -0.78 -2.23
CA GLU A 23 -13.03 -0.49 -1.17
C GLU A 23 -11.85 -1.46 -1.31
N ARG A 24 -10.68 -0.93 -1.64
CA ARG A 24 -9.44 -1.70 -1.83
C ARG A 24 -8.51 -1.44 -0.67
N THR A 25 -8.15 -2.51 0.05
CA THR A 25 -7.25 -2.41 1.20
C THR A 25 -6.14 -3.45 1.11
N ALA A 26 -4.94 -3.08 1.54
CA ALA A 26 -3.83 -3.99 1.67
C ALA A 26 -3.29 -3.97 3.10
N ARG A 27 -2.92 -5.15 3.62
CA ARG A 27 -2.40 -5.34 4.97
C ARG A 27 -0.93 -5.67 4.93
N ILE A 28 -0.15 -4.90 5.69
CA ILE A 28 1.29 -5.11 5.87
C ILE A 28 1.56 -5.60 7.30
N GLN A 29 2.33 -6.69 7.40
CA GLN A 29 2.76 -7.28 8.66
C GLN A 29 4.28 -7.41 8.68
N THR A 30 4.89 -7.23 9.85
CA THR A 30 6.34 -7.37 10.05
C THR A 30 6.63 -8.28 11.23
N ASP A 31 7.76 -8.97 11.19
CA ASP A 31 8.31 -9.71 12.30
C ASP A 31 9.73 -9.18 12.61
N PRO A 32 9.93 -8.57 13.79
CA PRO A 32 8.95 -8.30 14.84
C PRO A 32 7.99 -7.16 14.47
N PRO A 33 6.77 -7.12 15.05
CA PRO A 33 5.79 -6.07 14.82
C PRO A 33 6.27 -4.72 15.34
N GLY A 34 5.61 -3.62 14.93
CA GLY A 34 5.94 -2.28 15.40
C GLY A 34 6.98 -1.57 14.53
N ALA A 35 7.08 -1.91 13.26
CA ALA A 35 7.86 -1.15 12.28
C ALA A 35 7.03 -0.03 11.68
N LEU A 36 7.64 1.14 11.51
CA LEU A 36 7.08 2.23 10.73
C LEU A 36 7.05 1.84 9.25
N VAL A 37 5.89 1.94 8.64
CA VAL A 37 5.61 1.54 7.26
C VAL A 37 5.41 2.79 6.41
N THR A 38 6.20 2.90 5.36
CA THR A 38 6.05 3.92 4.31
C THR A 38 5.76 3.20 2.99
N VAL A 39 4.74 3.65 2.27
CA VAL A 39 4.34 3.11 0.97
C VAL A 39 4.35 4.24 -0.04
N ASN A 40 5.10 4.09 -1.15
CA ASN A 40 5.28 5.14 -2.17
C ASN A 40 5.65 6.50 -1.56
N ASP A 41 6.60 6.51 -0.62
CA ASP A 41 7.05 7.69 0.12
C ASP A 41 6.01 8.34 1.06
N GLU A 42 4.82 7.77 1.21
CA GLU A 42 3.81 8.20 2.17
C GLU A 42 3.82 7.30 3.41
N GLU A 43 3.85 7.92 4.60
CA GLU A 43 3.80 7.20 5.87
C GLU A 43 2.37 6.71 6.14
N VAL A 44 2.22 5.39 6.22
CA VAL A 44 0.92 4.73 6.42
C VAL A 44 0.64 4.45 7.89
N GLY A 45 1.68 4.18 8.68
CA GLY A 45 1.56 3.90 10.10
C GLY A 45 2.51 2.82 10.58
N VAL A 46 2.17 2.17 11.68
CA VAL A 46 3.00 1.16 12.36
C VAL A 46 2.41 -0.23 12.16
N SER A 47 3.27 -1.20 11.77
CA SER A 47 2.86 -2.58 11.52
C SER A 47 2.37 -3.31 12.79
N PRO A 48 1.29 -4.13 12.71
CA PRO A 48 0.50 -4.43 11.52
C PRO A 48 -0.46 -3.28 11.15
N VAL A 49 -0.45 -2.88 9.88
CA VAL A 49 -1.25 -1.75 9.38
C VAL A 49 -1.97 -2.12 8.09
N LYS A 50 -3.16 -1.51 7.89
CA LYS A 50 -3.89 -1.55 6.63
C LYS A 50 -3.81 -0.19 5.96
N PHE A 51 -3.67 -0.19 4.63
CA PHE A 51 -3.76 1.03 3.84
C PHE A 51 -4.72 0.84 2.68
N HIS A 52 -5.31 1.94 2.23
CA HIS A 52 -6.18 1.96 1.06
C HIS A 52 -5.34 2.21 -0.19
N PHE A 53 -5.65 1.51 -1.26
CA PHE A 53 -5.00 1.72 -2.54
C PHE A 53 -6.03 1.94 -3.65
N LEU A 54 -5.64 2.71 -4.68
CA LEU A 54 -6.54 3.10 -5.78
C LEU A 54 -6.27 2.31 -7.06
N TRP A 55 -5.07 1.82 -7.25
CA TRP A 55 -4.64 1.16 -8.48
C TRP A 55 -3.83 -0.11 -8.16
N TYR A 56 -3.83 -1.06 -9.07
CA TYR A 56 -3.00 -2.26 -9.00
C TYR A 56 -1.65 -1.99 -9.66
N GLY A 57 -0.61 -2.66 -9.22
CA GLY A 57 0.74 -2.50 -9.73
C GLY A 57 1.80 -2.53 -8.64
N HIS A 58 2.94 -1.92 -8.90
CA HIS A 58 4.08 -1.92 -7.99
C HIS A 58 3.93 -0.84 -6.92
N TYR A 59 4.16 -1.26 -5.68
CA TYR A 59 4.21 -0.40 -4.50
C TYR A 59 5.56 -0.50 -3.84
N ASP A 60 6.24 0.62 -3.68
CA ASP A 60 7.50 0.69 -2.95
C ASP A 60 7.23 0.77 -1.46
N ILE A 61 7.75 -0.22 -0.72
CA ILE A 61 7.50 -0.37 0.71
C ILE A 61 8.83 -0.19 1.43
N VAL A 62 8.85 0.74 2.39
CA VAL A 62 9.99 0.98 3.28
C VAL A 62 9.56 0.70 4.72
N LEU A 63 10.27 -0.21 5.37
CA LEU A 63 10.02 -0.62 6.75
C LEU A 63 11.18 -0.17 7.62
N ARG A 64 10.87 0.61 8.67
CA ARG A 64 11.85 1.14 9.61
C ARG A 64 11.47 0.79 11.03
N LYS A 65 12.42 0.21 11.78
CA LYS A 65 12.24 -0.06 13.20
C LYS A 65 13.56 0.21 13.94
N PRO A 66 13.54 0.92 15.07
CA PRO A 66 14.75 1.15 15.87
C PRO A 66 15.42 -0.18 16.25
N GLY A 67 16.73 -0.27 16.05
CA GLY A 67 17.52 -1.48 16.31
C GLY A 67 17.43 -2.56 15.23
N TYR A 68 16.77 -2.28 14.11
CA TYR A 68 16.66 -3.18 12.96
C TYR A 68 17.14 -2.50 11.68
N LYS A 69 17.57 -3.30 10.71
CA LYS A 69 17.94 -2.82 9.39
C LYS A 69 16.69 -2.30 8.66
N THR A 70 16.81 -1.19 7.98
CA THR A 70 15.73 -0.68 7.12
C THR A 70 15.55 -1.63 5.94
N VAL A 71 14.35 -2.15 5.76
CA VAL A 71 13.98 -2.96 4.60
C VAL A 71 13.33 -2.06 3.55
N LYS A 72 13.86 -2.11 2.33
CA LYS A 72 13.26 -1.47 1.15
C LYS A 72 12.94 -2.57 0.15
N THR A 73 11.68 -2.67 -0.22
CA THR A 73 11.20 -3.70 -1.14
C THR A 73 10.09 -3.12 -2.01
N SER A 74 9.87 -3.74 -3.16
CA SER A 74 8.72 -3.44 -4.02
C SER A 74 7.80 -4.65 -4.04
N TYR A 75 6.51 -4.43 -3.94
CA TYR A 75 5.50 -5.47 -3.99
C TYR A 75 4.50 -5.18 -5.10
N HIS A 76 4.21 -6.21 -5.92
CA HIS A 76 3.22 -6.10 -6.98
C HIS A 76 1.85 -6.58 -6.47
N LEU A 77 0.85 -5.71 -6.55
CA LEU A 77 -0.54 -6.05 -6.30
C LEU A 77 -1.21 -6.39 -7.63
N ASP A 78 -1.63 -7.65 -7.78
CA ASP A 78 -2.31 -8.13 -8.98
C ASP A 78 -3.82 -7.83 -8.92
N PRO A 79 -4.42 -7.37 -10.03
CA PRO A 79 -5.85 -7.22 -10.10
C PRO A 79 -6.55 -8.59 -10.06
N PRO A 80 -7.65 -8.75 -9.32
CA PRO A 80 -8.44 -9.97 -9.36
C PRO A 80 -9.06 -10.18 -10.75
N TRP A 81 -9.35 -11.43 -11.09
CA TRP A 81 -9.81 -11.83 -12.43
C TRP A 81 -11.06 -11.09 -12.91
N TYR A 82 -11.94 -10.66 -12.00
CA TYR A 82 -13.18 -9.95 -12.32
C TYR A 82 -12.96 -8.48 -12.72
N GLN A 83 -11.73 -7.97 -12.59
CA GLN A 83 -11.36 -6.62 -13.04
C GLN A 83 -10.78 -6.57 -14.46
N TYR A 84 -10.72 -7.73 -15.14
CA TYR A 84 -10.35 -7.75 -16.55
C TYR A 84 -11.58 -7.56 -17.45
N PRO A 85 -11.47 -6.74 -18.51
CA PRO A 85 -12.56 -6.59 -19.49
C PRO A 85 -12.93 -7.94 -20.13
N PRO A 86 -14.23 -8.27 -20.27
CA PRO A 86 -15.42 -7.44 -20.09
C PRO A 86 -16.09 -7.56 -18.71
N PHE A 87 -15.47 -8.28 -17.76
CA PHE A 87 -16.09 -8.62 -16.47
C PHE A 87 -16.16 -7.44 -15.49
N ASP A 88 -15.27 -6.46 -15.62
CA ASP A 88 -15.24 -5.24 -14.79
C ASP A 88 -16.56 -4.46 -14.88
N LEU A 89 -17.08 -4.25 -16.09
CA LEU A 89 -18.35 -3.55 -16.32
C LEU A 89 -19.54 -4.27 -15.66
N VAL A 90 -19.50 -5.60 -15.67
CA VAL A 90 -20.56 -6.43 -15.07
C VAL A 90 -20.47 -6.37 -13.55
N ALA A 91 -19.26 -6.44 -12.99
CA ALA A 91 -19.04 -6.38 -11.56
C ALA A 91 -19.42 -5.01 -10.97
N GLU A 92 -19.07 -3.92 -11.64
CA GLU A 92 -19.35 -2.57 -11.17
C GLU A 92 -20.81 -2.15 -11.33
N THR A 93 -21.53 -2.68 -12.35
CA THR A 93 -22.90 -2.28 -12.65
C THR A 93 -23.96 -3.19 -12.05
N LEU A 94 -23.69 -4.49 -11.91
CA LEU A 94 -24.69 -5.47 -11.44
C LEU A 94 -24.56 -5.85 -9.98
N VAL A 95 -23.43 -5.58 -9.34
CA VAL A 95 -23.26 -5.84 -7.91
C VAL A 95 -23.68 -4.61 -7.13
N ALA A 96 -24.92 -4.60 -6.64
CA ALA A 96 -25.39 -3.57 -5.73
C ALA A 96 -24.75 -3.79 -4.35
N GLY A 97 -23.77 -2.95 -3.99
CA GLY A 97 -23.09 -3.01 -2.71
C GLY A 97 -21.62 -2.58 -2.77
N THR A 98 -20.96 -2.59 -1.62
CA THR A 98 -19.52 -2.32 -1.51
C THR A 98 -18.74 -3.61 -1.75
N ILE A 99 -17.99 -3.67 -2.82
CA ILE A 99 -17.02 -4.76 -3.05
C ILE A 99 -15.79 -4.44 -2.22
N ARG A 100 -15.45 -5.33 -1.28
CA ARG A 100 -14.23 -5.22 -0.46
C ARG A 100 -13.17 -6.12 -1.04
N ASP A 101 -12.09 -5.50 -1.50
CA ASP A 101 -10.92 -6.21 -1.98
C ASP A 101 -9.79 -6.06 -0.95
N GLU A 102 -9.51 -7.16 -0.25
CA GLU A 102 -8.53 -7.22 0.85
C GLU A 102 -7.33 -8.05 0.43
N HIS A 103 -6.19 -7.39 0.23
CA HIS A 103 -4.92 -8.06 -0.03
C HIS A 103 -4.11 -8.16 1.26
N THR A 104 -3.59 -9.36 1.55
CA THR A 104 -2.64 -9.55 2.65
C THR A 104 -1.26 -9.81 2.07
N LEU A 105 -0.33 -8.89 2.32
CA LEU A 105 1.06 -9.04 1.89
C LEU A 105 1.76 -10.12 2.74
N PRO A 106 2.84 -10.75 2.23
CA PRO A 106 3.66 -11.64 3.02
C PRO A 106 4.22 -10.91 4.24
N THR A 107 4.47 -11.63 5.33
CA THR A 107 5.09 -11.06 6.51
C THR A 107 6.56 -10.74 6.23
N PHE A 108 6.94 -9.48 6.42
CA PHE A 108 8.31 -9.03 6.23
C PHE A 108 9.12 -9.25 7.49
N VAL A 109 10.19 -10.05 7.39
CA VAL A 109 11.10 -10.30 8.51
C VAL A 109 12.15 -9.19 8.55
N LEU A 110 12.30 -8.57 9.73
CA LEU A 110 13.28 -7.52 9.96
C LEU A 110 14.53 -8.09 10.64
N GLU A 111 15.68 -7.90 10.02
CA GLU A 111 16.95 -8.27 10.60
C GLU A 111 17.41 -7.23 11.62
N ARG A 112 17.96 -7.68 12.75
CA ARG A 112 18.54 -6.79 13.75
C ARG A 112 19.73 -6.03 13.16
N ALA A 113 19.77 -4.71 13.40
CA ALA A 113 20.93 -3.93 13.02
C ALA A 113 22.08 -4.22 13.99
N GLU A 114 23.23 -4.63 13.46
CA GLU A 114 24.46 -4.68 14.23
C GLU A 114 25.02 -3.26 14.33
N ALA A 115 25.11 -2.72 15.55
CA ALA A 115 25.77 -1.46 15.75
C ALA A 115 27.28 -1.64 15.50
N PRO A 116 27.90 -0.83 14.63
CA PRO A 116 29.34 -0.89 14.46
C PRO A 116 30.03 -0.57 15.77
N ALA A 117 31.18 -1.19 16.02
CA ALA A 117 31.97 -0.90 17.21
C ALA A 117 32.26 0.59 17.29
N THR A 118 32.15 1.18 18.49
CA THR A 118 32.33 2.61 18.70
C THR A 118 33.70 3.10 18.17
N ASP A 119 34.74 2.28 18.36
CA ASP A 119 36.09 2.60 17.90
C ASP A 119 36.19 2.71 16.38
N ASP A 120 35.48 1.88 15.65
CA ASP A 120 35.40 1.86 14.19
C ASP A 120 34.71 3.14 13.63
N VAL A 121 33.68 3.59 14.34
CA VAL A 121 32.98 4.83 13.99
C VAL A 121 33.89 6.05 14.24
N VAL A 122 34.60 6.08 15.37
CA VAL A 122 35.53 7.14 15.72
C VAL A 122 36.70 7.23 14.74
N GLN A 123 37.28 6.07 14.35
CA GLN A 123 38.36 6.02 13.35
C GLN A 123 37.89 6.56 11.99
N ARG A 124 36.73 6.08 11.50
CA ARG A 124 36.17 6.58 10.23
C ARG A 124 35.88 8.09 10.27
N ALA A 125 35.37 8.58 11.39
CA ALA A 125 35.14 10.01 11.57
C ALA A 125 36.46 10.83 11.54
N ALA A 126 37.52 10.31 12.16
CA ALA A 126 38.84 10.93 12.12
C ALA A 126 39.45 10.95 10.72
N GLU A 127 39.33 9.84 9.98
CA GLU A 127 39.78 9.77 8.57
C GLU A 127 39.03 10.75 7.68
N LEU A 128 37.71 10.83 7.80
CA LEU A 128 36.89 11.78 7.04
C LEU A 128 37.26 13.22 7.33
N ARG A 129 37.51 13.54 8.60
CA ARG A 129 38.01 14.87 9.03
C ARG A 129 39.37 15.17 8.40
N GLY A 130 40.28 14.19 8.41
CA GLY A 130 41.58 14.32 7.76
C GLY A 130 41.50 14.63 6.29
N ARG A 131 40.65 13.85 5.56
CA ARG A 131 40.41 14.10 4.13
C ARG A 131 39.80 15.46 3.85
N ALA A 132 38.81 15.90 4.65
CA ALA A 132 38.15 17.19 4.47
C ALA A 132 39.11 18.36 4.69
N LEU A 133 40.06 18.22 5.61
CA LEU A 133 41.05 19.31 5.93
C LEU A 133 42.21 19.36 4.94
N TYR A 134 42.63 18.22 4.35
CA TYR A 134 43.84 18.15 3.52
C TYR A 134 43.56 17.96 2.02
N GLN A 135 42.32 17.74 1.62
CA GLN A 135 41.92 17.58 0.21
C GLN A 135 40.98 18.72 -0.26
N SER A 136 40.94 19.83 0.43
CA SER A 136 40.27 21.03 -0.10
C SER A 136 41.15 21.59 -1.23
N PRO A 137 40.59 21.81 -2.45
CA PRO A 137 41.31 22.32 -3.62
C PRO A 137 41.84 23.72 -3.40
#